data_b8d1b133af7c1d7a9fb797df19ef6de6
#
_entry.id   b8d1b133af7c1d7a9fb797df19ef6de6
#
_cell.length_a   1.000
_cell.length_b   1.000
_cell.length_c   1.000
_cell.angle_alpha   90.00
_cell.angle_beta   90.00
_cell.angle_gamma   90.00
#
_symmetry.space_group_name_H-M   'P 1'
#
loop_
_entity.id
_entity.type
_entity.pdbx_description
1 polymer ?
#
loop_
_entity_poly.entity_id
_entity_poly.type
_entity_poly.pdbx_seq_one_letter_code
_entity_poly.pdbx_strand_id
1 'polypeptide(L)'
;TFSFERTEHSALHPGQSAAILRNGEVFGHIGVIHPSLEKKLGLKTRAIMFELELNKLIPAKVPVAAEVSRFPANRRDIAVVVDRQVLAGDVLAVIKKVGGNQVVGINLFDVYQGAGMAEDKKSLAISLVLQDTQRTLEEKEIAETVDNVVRALGEELNASLRD
;
A
#
# COMPACT_ATOMS: atom_id res chain seq x y z
N THR A 1 -7.84 4.94 9.86
CA THR A 1 -6.82 4.66 8.83
C THR A 1 -5.64 4.00 9.53
N PHE A 2 -5.14 2.92 8.92
CA PHE A 2 -3.93 2.25 9.38
C PHE A 2 -2.77 2.66 8.49
N SER A 3 -1.58 2.80 9.08
CA SER A 3 -0.33 3.01 8.38
C SER A 3 0.76 2.12 8.98
N PHE A 4 1.87 1.97 8.26
CA PHE A 4 2.99 1.13 8.67
C PHE A 4 4.27 1.94 8.57
N GLU A 5 5.11 1.84 9.60
CA GLU A 5 6.41 2.50 9.63
C GLU A 5 7.51 1.48 9.94
N ARG A 6 8.69 1.69 9.39
CA ARG A 6 9.84 0.84 9.72
C ARG A 6 10.12 0.90 11.21
N THR A 7 10.36 -0.25 11.82
CA THR A 7 10.72 -0.34 13.23
C THR A 7 11.74 -1.44 13.47
N GLU A 8 12.47 -1.32 14.54
CA GLU A 8 13.31 -2.40 15.07
C GLU A 8 12.59 -3.03 16.27
N HIS A 9 12.49 -4.35 16.25
CA HIS A 9 11.90 -5.12 17.33
C HIS A 9 12.73 -6.39 17.56
N SER A 10 13.12 -6.67 18.80
CA SER A 10 14.06 -7.74 19.14
C SER A 10 13.61 -9.15 18.71
N ALA A 11 12.31 -9.37 18.63
CA ALA A 11 11.74 -10.65 18.21
C ALA A 11 11.47 -10.74 16.69
N LEU A 12 11.64 -9.65 15.95
CA LEU A 12 11.33 -9.58 14.53
C LEU A 12 12.59 -9.39 13.68
N HIS A 13 12.49 -9.79 12.42
CA HIS A 13 13.57 -9.65 11.45
C HIS A 13 13.85 -8.17 11.16
N PRO A 14 15.09 -7.67 11.28
CA PRO A 14 15.41 -6.24 11.20
C PRO A 14 15.08 -5.58 9.87
N GLY A 15 15.03 -6.36 8.78
CA GLY A 15 14.65 -5.86 7.45
C GLY A 15 13.22 -6.19 7.02
N GLN A 16 12.41 -6.85 7.87
CA GLN A 16 11.06 -7.30 7.54
C GLN A 16 10.14 -7.14 8.76
N SER A 17 10.13 -5.95 9.33
CA SER A 17 9.31 -5.57 10.48
C SER A 17 8.78 -4.15 10.32
N ALA A 18 7.61 -3.91 10.86
CA ALA A 18 6.97 -2.60 10.87
C ALA A 18 6.18 -2.38 12.17
N ALA A 19 6.14 -1.14 12.63
CA ALA A 19 5.15 -0.68 13.57
C ALA A 19 3.81 -0.51 12.83
N ILE A 20 2.73 -0.89 13.48
CA ILE A 20 1.37 -0.67 12.99
C ILE A 20 0.84 0.55 13.71
N LEU A 21 0.45 1.57 12.93
CA LEU A 21 -0.08 2.81 13.46
C LEU A 21 -1.57 2.94 13.14
N ARG A 22 -2.31 3.55 14.06
CA ARG A 22 -3.69 3.97 13.87
C ARG A 22 -3.78 5.46 14.21
N ASN A 23 -4.15 6.27 13.21
CA ASN A 23 -4.23 7.74 13.35
C ASN A 23 -2.93 8.38 13.88
N GLY A 24 -1.76 7.84 13.47
CA GLY A 24 -0.46 8.34 13.89
C GLY A 24 0.08 7.77 15.21
N GLU A 25 -0.68 6.97 15.95
CA GLU A 25 -0.23 6.31 17.17
C GLU A 25 0.13 4.84 16.93
N VAL A 26 1.28 4.42 17.41
CA VAL A 26 1.69 3.02 17.39
C VAL A 26 0.78 2.22 18.32
N PHE A 27 0.16 1.18 17.78
CA PHE A 27 -0.68 0.27 18.54
C PHE A 27 -0.32 -1.21 18.36
N GLY A 28 0.73 -1.49 17.59
CA GLY A 28 1.23 -2.85 17.45
C GLY A 28 2.44 -2.95 16.53
N HIS A 29 2.87 -4.18 16.32
CA HIS A 29 3.99 -4.53 15.45
C HIS A 29 3.63 -5.72 14.57
N ILE A 30 4.21 -5.78 13.39
CA ILE A 30 4.11 -6.90 12.45
C ILE A 30 5.48 -7.18 11.84
N GLY A 31 5.78 -8.43 11.59
CA GLY A 31 7.01 -8.79 10.89
C GLY A 31 7.27 -10.29 10.84
N VAL A 32 8.32 -10.64 10.15
CA VAL A 32 8.88 -12.00 10.17
C VAL A 32 9.61 -12.21 11.50
N ILE A 33 9.49 -13.38 12.09
CA ILE A 33 10.22 -13.74 13.31
C ILE A 33 11.73 -13.61 13.05
N HIS A 34 12.46 -13.13 14.05
CA HIS A 34 13.91 -12.98 13.97
C HIS A 34 14.60 -14.34 13.69
N PRO A 35 15.54 -14.43 12.73
CA PRO A 35 16.17 -15.70 12.35
C PRO A 35 16.77 -16.51 13.51
N SER A 36 17.30 -15.84 14.53
CA SER A 36 17.81 -16.49 15.73
C SER A 36 16.72 -17.18 16.55
N LEU A 37 15.51 -16.59 16.60
CA LEU A 37 14.35 -17.18 17.25
C LEU A 37 13.76 -18.32 16.42
N GLU A 38 13.67 -18.18 15.10
CA GLU A 38 13.26 -19.27 14.20
C GLU A 38 14.13 -20.52 14.45
N LYS A 39 15.45 -20.35 14.50
CA LYS A 39 16.40 -21.44 14.78
C LYS A 39 16.20 -22.01 16.19
N LYS A 40 16.05 -21.16 17.21
CA LYS A 40 15.86 -21.60 18.61
C LYS A 40 14.57 -22.35 18.82
N LEU A 41 13.50 -21.95 18.12
CA LEU A 41 12.17 -22.57 18.17
C LEU A 41 12.03 -23.77 17.24
N GLY A 42 13.03 -24.05 16.40
CA GLY A 42 12.99 -25.16 15.44
C GLY A 42 11.96 -24.99 14.34
N LEU A 43 11.61 -23.74 13.97
CA LEU A 43 10.65 -23.48 12.92
C LEU A 43 11.22 -23.89 11.57
N LYS A 44 10.46 -24.68 10.82
CA LYS A 44 10.86 -25.16 9.48
C LYS A 44 10.48 -24.22 8.36
N THR A 45 9.57 -23.32 8.63
CA THR A 45 9.04 -22.33 7.68
C THR A 45 9.11 -20.93 8.29
N ARG A 46 9.27 -19.93 7.43
CA ARG A 46 9.25 -18.53 7.84
C ARG A 46 7.88 -18.18 8.42
N ALA A 47 7.87 -17.69 9.65
CA ALA A 47 6.64 -17.29 10.33
C ALA A 47 6.53 -15.76 10.37
N ILE A 48 5.36 -15.25 10.00
CA ILE A 48 4.99 -13.85 10.15
C ILE A 48 4.08 -13.75 11.36
N MET A 49 4.37 -12.80 12.25
CA MET A 49 3.54 -12.55 13.42
C MET A 49 3.17 -11.07 13.51
N PHE A 50 2.09 -10.81 14.22
CA PHE A 50 1.71 -9.46 14.64
C PHE A 50 1.21 -9.47 16.07
N GLU A 51 1.36 -8.34 16.73
CA GLU A 51 0.87 -8.08 18.08
C GLU A 51 0.19 -6.71 18.09
N LEU A 52 -0.98 -6.62 18.73
CA LEU A 52 -1.78 -5.41 18.80
C LEU A 52 -2.21 -5.13 20.25
N GLU A 53 -2.15 -3.87 20.65
CA GLU A 53 -2.72 -3.42 21.91
C GLU A 53 -4.24 -3.33 21.82
N LEU A 54 -4.94 -4.33 22.37
CA LEU A 54 -6.40 -4.46 22.24
C LEU A 54 -7.15 -3.22 22.76
N ASN A 55 -6.65 -2.60 23.83
CA ASN A 55 -7.27 -1.40 24.42
C ASN A 55 -7.27 -0.20 23.45
N LYS A 56 -6.34 -0.14 22.51
CA LYS A 56 -6.28 0.89 21.47
C LYS A 56 -7.18 0.59 20.26
N LEU A 57 -7.76 -0.60 20.18
CA LEU A 57 -8.71 -0.95 19.13
C LEU A 57 -10.12 -0.42 19.39
N ILE A 58 -10.46 -0.12 20.64
CA ILE A 58 -11.75 0.38 21.08
C ILE A 58 -11.62 1.90 21.30
N PRO A 59 -12.48 2.77 20.69
CA PRO A 59 -13.86 2.52 20.32
C PRO A 59 -14.07 2.30 18.81
N ALA A 60 -14.86 1.32 18.46
CA ALA A 60 -15.42 1.20 17.13
C ALA A 60 -16.42 2.35 16.91
N LYS A 61 -16.23 3.17 15.88
CA LYS A 61 -17.29 4.07 15.43
C LYS A 61 -18.44 3.23 14.92
N VAL A 62 -19.65 3.58 15.31
CA VAL A 62 -20.86 2.98 14.73
C VAL A 62 -20.80 3.21 13.22
N PRO A 63 -20.93 2.15 12.41
CA PRO A 63 -20.93 2.33 10.96
C PRO A 63 -22.06 3.25 10.54
N VAL A 64 -21.74 4.28 9.77
CA VAL A 64 -22.72 5.17 9.16
C VAL A 64 -22.91 4.72 7.72
N ALA A 65 -24.17 4.53 7.32
CA ALA A 65 -24.47 4.21 5.93
C ALA A 65 -23.99 5.35 5.02
N ALA A 66 -23.22 5.00 4.01
CA ALA A 66 -22.81 5.91 2.96
C ALA A 66 -23.65 5.63 1.71
N GLU A 67 -23.87 6.66 0.90
CA GLU A 67 -24.53 6.52 -0.38
C GLU A 67 -23.70 5.62 -1.30
N VAL A 68 -24.35 4.59 -1.85
CA VAL A 68 -23.72 3.68 -2.81
C VAL A 68 -23.92 4.25 -4.21
N SER A 69 -22.83 4.46 -4.92
CA SER A 69 -22.91 4.91 -6.32
C SER A 69 -23.68 3.91 -7.18
N ARG A 70 -24.59 4.44 -8.03
CA ARG A 70 -25.34 3.67 -9.04
C ARG A 70 -24.57 3.50 -10.35
N PHE A 71 -23.47 4.23 -10.49
CA PHE A 71 -22.67 4.24 -11.71
C PHE A 71 -21.56 3.19 -11.66
N PRO A 72 -21.18 2.61 -12.82
CA PRO A 72 -20.16 1.57 -12.84
C PRO A 72 -18.81 2.11 -12.39
N ALA A 73 -18.07 1.29 -11.66
CA ALA A 73 -16.67 1.54 -11.36
C ALA A 73 -15.79 1.02 -12.51
N ASN A 74 -14.74 1.76 -12.82
CA ASN A 74 -13.73 1.39 -13.79
C ASN A 74 -12.43 1.03 -13.07
N ARG A 75 -11.83 -0.08 -13.49
CA ARG A 75 -10.55 -0.52 -12.96
C ARG A 75 -9.43 -0.27 -13.97
N ARG A 76 -8.32 0.27 -13.49
CA ARG A 76 -7.07 0.44 -14.25
C ARG A 76 -5.91 -0.10 -13.44
N ASP A 77 -5.13 -0.95 -14.06
CA ASP A 77 -3.94 -1.51 -13.46
C ASP A 77 -2.72 -0.80 -14.05
N ILE A 78 -1.81 -0.37 -13.17
CA ILE A 78 -0.54 0.25 -13.53
C ILE A 78 0.60 -0.53 -12.87
N ALA A 79 1.72 -0.63 -13.56
CA ALA A 79 2.95 -1.14 -12.98
C ALA A 79 3.98 -0.02 -12.96
N VAL A 80 4.49 0.33 -11.78
CA VAL A 80 5.47 1.41 -11.62
C VAL A 80 6.78 0.89 -11.05
N VAL A 81 7.87 1.31 -11.65
CA VAL A 81 9.23 1.01 -11.19
C VAL A 81 9.69 2.15 -10.31
N VAL A 82 10.10 1.83 -9.10
CA VAL A 82 10.62 2.78 -8.10
C VAL A 82 11.92 2.27 -7.50
N ASP A 83 12.66 3.14 -6.82
CA ASP A 83 13.80 2.73 -6.03
C ASP A 83 13.38 1.74 -4.93
N ARG A 84 14.21 0.74 -4.67
CA ARG A 84 13.95 -0.31 -3.68
C ARG A 84 13.63 0.25 -2.30
N GLN A 85 14.20 1.42 -1.96
CA GLN A 85 14.01 2.07 -0.67
C GLN A 85 12.67 2.81 -0.55
N VAL A 86 12.00 3.16 -1.65
CA VAL A 86 10.69 3.81 -1.65
C VAL A 86 9.67 2.89 -0.98
N LEU A 87 8.94 3.38 0.00
CA LEU A 87 7.92 2.58 0.67
C LEU A 87 6.65 2.51 -0.20
N ALA A 88 6.00 1.35 -0.19
CA ALA A 88 4.71 1.21 -0.87
C ALA A 88 3.68 2.21 -0.33
N GLY A 89 3.74 2.52 0.98
CA GLY A 89 2.89 3.52 1.61
C GLY A 89 3.02 4.91 0.99
N ASP A 90 4.24 5.33 0.63
CA ASP A 90 4.48 6.63 -0.01
C ASP A 90 3.86 6.68 -1.41
N VAL A 91 4.00 5.59 -2.18
CA VAL A 91 3.38 5.46 -3.50
C VAL A 91 1.84 5.56 -3.39
N LEU A 92 1.25 4.83 -2.46
CA LEU A 92 -0.20 4.86 -2.24
C LEU A 92 -0.68 6.24 -1.75
N ALA A 93 0.13 6.95 -0.94
CA ALA A 93 -0.18 8.30 -0.48
C ALA A 93 -0.21 9.31 -1.63
N VAL A 94 0.77 9.27 -2.55
CA VAL A 94 0.80 10.11 -3.75
C VAL A 94 -0.42 9.84 -4.63
N ILE A 95 -0.73 8.56 -4.90
CA ILE A 95 -1.90 8.18 -5.69
C ILE A 95 -3.18 8.72 -5.07
N LYS A 96 -3.35 8.56 -3.76
CA LYS A 96 -4.54 9.05 -3.05
C LYS A 96 -4.67 10.57 -3.09
N LYS A 97 -3.55 11.29 -2.96
CA LYS A 97 -3.48 12.76 -3.02
C LYS A 97 -3.92 13.28 -4.38
N VAL A 98 -3.42 12.68 -5.47
CA VAL A 98 -3.62 13.14 -6.85
C VAL A 98 -4.93 12.62 -7.45
N GLY A 99 -5.29 11.37 -7.15
CA GLY A 99 -6.52 10.74 -7.65
C GLY A 99 -7.82 11.37 -7.13
N GLY A 100 -7.72 12.13 -6.03
CA GLY A 100 -8.85 12.89 -5.48
C GLY A 100 -10.07 12.00 -5.18
N ASN A 101 -11.26 12.52 -5.44
CA ASN A 101 -12.51 11.83 -5.18
C ASN A 101 -12.87 10.76 -6.22
N GLN A 102 -12.22 10.77 -7.40
CA GLN A 102 -12.50 9.81 -8.46
C GLN A 102 -11.85 8.46 -8.18
N VAL A 103 -10.69 8.42 -7.50
CA VAL A 103 -10.03 7.17 -7.10
C VAL A 103 -10.64 6.70 -5.78
N VAL A 104 -11.62 5.82 -5.88
CA VAL A 104 -12.37 5.27 -4.74
C VAL A 104 -11.71 4.03 -4.12
N GLY A 105 -10.76 3.41 -4.83
CA GLY A 105 -10.02 2.25 -4.35
C GLY A 105 -8.62 2.17 -4.94
N ILE A 106 -7.66 1.76 -4.12
CA ILE A 106 -6.27 1.53 -4.51
C ILE A 106 -5.86 0.19 -3.91
N ASN A 107 -5.34 -0.71 -4.72
CA ASN A 107 -4.87 -2.02 -4.26
C ASN A 107 -3.49 -2.34 -4.86
N LEU A 108 -2.49 -2.47 -4.00
CA LEU A 108 -1.19 -3.04 -4.37
C LEU A 108 -1.34 -4.57 -4.37
N PHE A 109 -1.23 -5.19 -5.54
CA PHE A 109 -1.47 -6.63 -5.66
C PHE A 109 -0.21 -7.44 -6.01
N ASP A 110 0.87 -6.78 -6.47
CA ASP A 110 2.14 -7.46 -6.71
C ASP A 110 3.35 -6.54 -6.48
N VAL A 111 4.45 -7.14 -6.04
CA VAL A 111 5.76 -6.50 -5.87
C VAL A 111 6.80 -7.40 -6.51
N TYR A 112 7.38 -6.96 -7.62
CA TYR A 112 8.40 -7.71 -8.33
C TYR A 112 9.79 -7.14 -8.10
N GLN A 113 10.72 -8.05 -7.80
CA GLN A 113 12.17 -7.80 -7.73
C GLN A 113 12.86 -9.01 -8.34
N GLY A 114 13.62 -8.86 -9.42
CA GLY A 114 14.26 -10.01 -10.04
C GLY A 114 14.82 -9.73 -11.42
N ALA A 115 14.98 -10.80 -12.19
CA ALA A 115 15.59 -10.75 -13.52
C ALA A 115 14.89 -9.73 -14.44
N GLY A 116 15.69 -8.95 -15.17
CA GLY A 116 15.18 -7.88 -16.04
C GLY A 116 14.96 -6.54 -15.35
N MET A 117 15.34 -6.40 -14.06
CA MET A 117 15.27 -5.16 -13.31
C MET A 117 16.61 -4.84 -12.65
N ALA A 118 16.96 -3.55 -12.51
CA ALA A 118 18.14 -3.14 -11.77
C ALA A 118 18.03 -3.55 -10.30
N GLU A 119 19.15 -3.91 -9.66
CA GLU A 119 19.16 -4.46 -8.29
C GLU A 119 18.65 -3.46 -7.24
N ASP A 120 18.75 -2.17 -7.52
CA ASP A 120 18.29 -1.06 -6.68
C ASP A 120 16.83 -0.68 -6.93
N LYS A 121 16.15 -1.36 -7.86
CA LYS A 121 14.75 -1.09 -8.24
C LYS A 121 13.79 -2.19 -7.84
N LYS A 122 12.52 -1.83 -7.80
CA LYS A 122 11.38 -2.75 -7.69
C LYS A 122 10.19 -2.24 -8.51
N SER A 123 9.37 -3.15 -8.98
CA SER A 123 8.10 -2.84 -9.63
C SER A 123 6.95 -3.08 -8.68
N LEU A 124 6.03 -2.15 -8.63
CA LEU A 124 4.79 -2.23 -7.85
C LEU A 124 3.62 -2.28 -8.84
N ALA A 125 2.82 -3.35 -8.77
CA ALA A 125 1.62 -3.49 -9.57
C ALA A 125 0.41 -3.04 -8.74
N ILE A 126 -0.26 -2.01 -9.20
CA ILE A 126 -1.30 -1.30 -8.46
C ILE A 126 -2.56 -1.22 -9.30
N SER A 127 -3.68 -1.60 -8.71
CA SER A 127 -5.01 -1.44 -9.28
C SER A 127 -5.67 -0.19 -8.73
N LEU A 128 -6.12 0.67 -9.62
CA LEU A 128 -6.91 1.87 -9.34
C LEU A 128 -8.37 1.59 -9.67
N VAL A 129 -9.26 1.86 -8.72
CA VAL A 129 -10.71 1.80 -8.95
C VAL A 129 -11.22 3.23 -9.02
N LEU A 130 -11.73 3.60 -10.20
CA LEU A 130 -12.26 4.94 -10.47
C LEU A 130 -13.78 4.90 -10.57
N GLN A 131 -14.44 5.79 -9.87
CA GLN A 131 -15.91 5.88 -9.86
C GLN A 131 -16.34 7.32 -9.49
N ASP A 132 -17.47 7.75 -10.02
CA ASP A 132 -18.14 8.97 -9.61
C ASP A 132 -19.52 8.62 -9.01
N THR A 133 -20.03 9.45 -8.12
CA THR A 133 -21.35 9.29 -7.49
C THR A 133 -22.47 9.94 -8.27
N GLN A 134 -22.17 10.85 -9.21
CA GLN A 134 -23.12 11.66 -9.96
C GLN A 134 -23.33 11.19 -11.39
N ARG A 135 -22.35 10.54 -12.00
CA ARG A 135 -22.36 10.11 -13.39
C ARG A 135 -21.38 8.98 -13.69
N THR A 136 -21.52 8.38 -14.86
CA THR A 136 -20.49 7.47 -15.41
C THR A 136 -19.29 8.30 -15.86
N LEU A 137 -18.08 7.88 -15.46
CA LEU A 137 -16.84 8.49 -15.93
C LEU A 137 -16.60 8.15 -17.40
N GLU A 138 -16.18 9.13 -18.19
CA GLU A 138 -15.78 8.94 -19.57
C GLU A 138 -14.33 8.37 -19.64
N GLU A 139 -14.04 7.63 -20.70
CA GLU A 139 -12.72 7.01 -20.89
C GLU A 139 -11.59 8.06 -20.90
N LYS A 140 -11.83 9.23 -21.45
CA LYS A 140 -10.89 10.34 -21.46
C LYS A 140 -10.54 10.82 -20.04
N GLU A 141 -11.53 10.96 -19.18
CA GLU A 141 -11.34 11.40 -17.78
C GLU A 141 -10.57 10.35 -16.97
N ILE A 142 -10.87 9.07 -17.22
CA ILE A 142 -10.16 7.96 -16.60
C ILE A 142 -8.69 8.00 -17.01
N ALA A 143 -8.40 8.15 -18.31
CA ALA A 143 -7.05 8.24 -18.84
C ALA A 143 -6.29 9.45 -18.25
N GLU A 144 -6.92 10.64 -18.25
CA GLU A 144 -6.34 11.85 -17.66
C GLU A 144 -6.00 11.69 -16.16
N THR A 145 -6.86 11.01 -15.41
CA THR A 145 -6.61 10.74 -13.98
C THR A 145 -5.42 9.80 -13.81
N VAL A 146 -5.33 8.74 -14.60
CA VAL A 146 -4.20 7.80 -14.56
C VAL A 146 -2.90 8.50 -14.96
N ASP A 147 -2.91 9.30 -16.02
CA ASP A 147 -1.74 10.06 -16.47
C ASP A 147 -1.26 11.06 -15.42
N ASN A 148 -2.19 11.73 -14.74
CA ASN A 148 -1.86 12.63 -13.63
C ASN A 148 -1.21 11.87 -12.45
N VAL A 149 -1.72 10.69 -12.13
CA VAL A 149 -1.14 9.82 -11.08
C VAL A 149 0.27 9.39 -11.48
N VAL A 150 0.46 8.90 -12.70
CA VAL A 150 1.78 8.46 -13.19
C VAL A 150 2.79 9.62 -13.19
N ARG A 151 2.38 10.80 -13.66
CA ARG A 151 3.23 11.98 -13.64
C ARG A 151 3.64 12.37 -12.23
N ALA A 152 2.71 12.43 -11.28
CA ALA A 152 3.01 12.77 -9.89
C ALA A 152 3.95 11.75 -9.23
N LEU A 153 3.77 10.46 -9.52
CA LEU A 153 4.68 9.41 -9.05
C LEU A 153 6.09 9.61 -9.62
N GLY A 154 6.21 10.04 -10.89
CA GLY A 154 7.48 10.40 -11.50
C GLY A 154 8.14 11.60 -10.82
N GLU A 155 7.37 12.67 -10.57
CA GLU A 155 7.87 13.92 -9.97
C GLU A 155 8.23 13.76 -8.48
N GLU A 156 7.40 13.06 -7.68
CA GLU A 156 7.59 12.97 -6.23
C GLU A 156 8.50 11.78 -5.82
N LEU A 157 8.51 10.69 -6.57
CA LEU A 157 9.21 9.45 -6.20
C LEU A 157 10.17 8.91 -7.27
N ASN A 158 10.41 9.68 -8.33
CA ASN A 158 11.24 9.26 -9.47
C ASN A 158 10.80 7.90 -10.05
N ALA A 159 9.49 7.66 -10.06
CA ALA A 159 8.90 6.45 -10.60
C ALA A 159 8.78 6.51 -12.12
N SER A 160 8.86 5.35 -12.77
CA SER A 160 8.57 5.19 -14.19
C SER A 160 7.56 4.07 -14.42
N LEU A 161 6.76 4.16 -15.48
CA LEU A 161 5.94 3.03 -15.88
C LEU A 161 6.84 1.85 -16.30
N ARG A 162 6.39 0.66 -16.01
CA ARG A 162 6.96 -0.57 -16.53
C ARG A 162 6.24 -0.92 -17.82
N ASP A 163 7.00 -1.05 -18.89
CA ASP A 163 6.53 -1.57 -20.17
C ASP A 163 6.20 -3.08 -20.10
#